data_87522b538d3ba98aec1399cc1040d674
#
_entry.id   87522b538d3ba98aec1399cc1040d674
#
_cell.length_a   1.000
_cell.length_b   1.000
_cell.length_c   1.000
_cell.angle_alpha   90.00
_cell.angle_beta   90.00
_cell.angle_gamma   90.00
#
_symmetry.space_group_name_H-M   'P 1'
#
loop_
_entity.id
_entity.type
_entity.pdbx_description
1 polymer ?
#
loop_
_entity_poly.entity_id
_entity_poly.type
_entity_poly.pdbx_seq_one_letter_code
_entity_poly.pdbx_strand_id
1 'polypeptide(L)'
;GQEFTKQRIKEFSDSLIQQIDTMSSIATAFSDFAEMPEPKKEELNVVEVVELAIDIFNRDQISFNPSSSKIQANFDRTQLIRVITNLLKNAFQAIPEDRNPEIAVNISEKDDEVNISISDNGYGISKMDMEKIFEPSFTTKSSGMGLGLSMIKSIITAYNGSITFNSKSNVGTTFNITFPKK
;
A
#
# COMPACT_ATOMS: atom_id res chain seq x y z
N GLY A 1 32.78 -2.56 -33.29
CA GLY A 1 32.26 -3.93 -33.09
C GLY A 1 32.18 -4.32 -31.61
N GLN A 2 33.24 -4.14 -30.83
CA GLN A 2 33.25 -4.57 -29.39
C GLN A 2 32.37 -3.72 -28.48
N GLU A 3 32.28 -2.43 -28.70
CA GLU A 3 31.44 -1.51 -27.87
C GLU A 3 29.95 -1.75 -28.10
N PHE A 4 29.54 -1.99 -29.34
CA PHE A 4 28.15 -2.36 -29.68
C PHE A 4 27.74 -3.70 -29.06
N THR A 5 28.65 -4.65 -28.96
CA THR A 5 28.39 -5.96 -28.33
C THR A 5 28.28 -5.85 -26.81
N LYS A 6 29.12 -5.02 -26.16
CA LYS A 6 29.03 -4.77 -24.69
C LYS A 6 27.72 -4.08 -24.32
N GLN A 7 27.28 -3.12 -25.13
CA GLN A 7 26.00 -2.42 -24.87
C GLN A 7 24.82 -3.37 -25.00
N ARG A 8 24.78 -4.23 -26.03
CA ARG A 8 23.70 -5.23 -26.18
C ARG A 8 23.70 -6.27 -25.07
N ILE A 9 24.88 -6.71 -24.60
CA ILE A 9 24.99 -7.63 -23.46
C ILE A 9 24.44 -6.96 -22.20
N LYS A 10 24.76 -5.68 -21.98
CA LYS A 10 24.25 -4.93 -20.83
C LYS A 10 22.72 -4.79 -20.89
N GLU A 11 22.16 -4.36 -22.03
CA GLU A 11 20.71 -4.23 -22.24
C GLU A 11 20.00 -5.58 -22.04
N PHE A 12 20.59 -6.67 -22.52
CA PHE A 12 20.04 -8.01 -22.32
C PHE A 12 20.11 -8.45 -20.85
N SER A 13 21.24 -8.18 -20.16
CA SER A 13 21.39 -8.49 -18.74
C SER A 13 20.42 -7.68 -17.88
N ASP A 14 20.26 -6.39 -18.15
CA ASP A 14 19.32 -5.51 -17.46
C ASP A 14 17.87 -5.99 -17.66
N SER A 15 17.52 -6.42 -18.88
CA SER A 15 16.22 -7.01 -19.19
C SER A 15 15.98 -8.32 -18.44
N LEU A 16 16.99 -9.20 -18.34
CA LEU A 16 16.88 -10.46 -17.59
C LEU A 16 16.72 -10.20 -16.08
N ILE A 17 17.50 -9.29 -15.52
CA ILE A 17 17.39 -8.89 -14.11
C ILE A 17 15.97 -8.38 -13.84
N GLN A 18 15.45 -7.50 -14.68
CA GLN A 18 14.08 -6.98 -14.54
C GLN A 18 13.02 -8.08 -14.61
N GLN A 19 13.20 -9.09 -15.48
CA GLN A 19 12.29 -10.24 -15.55
C GLN A 19 12.37 -11.12 -14.30
N ILE A 20 13.57 -11.37 -13.77
CA ILE A 20 13.79 -12.13 -12.54
C ILE A 20 13.15 -11.40 -11.35
N ASP A 21 13.34 -10.10 -11.22
CA ASP A 21 12.74 -9.27 -10.19
C ASP A 21 11.20 -9.28 -10.27
N THR A 22 10.68 -9.23 -11.50
CA THR A 22 9.24 -9.35 -11.74
C THR A 22 8.71 -10.71 -11.31
N MET A 23 9.38 -11.82 -11.70
CA MET A 23 8.98 -13.17 -11.31
C MET A 23 9.10 -13.39 -9.79
N SER A 24 10.16 -12.89 -9.16
CA SER A 24 10.35 -12.95 -7.71
C SER A 24 9.24 -12.19 -6.98
N SER A 25 8.88 -11.01 -7.49
CA SER A 25 7.77 -10.21 -6.95
C SER A 25 6.44 -10.94 -7.09
N ILE A 26 6.20 -11.63 -8.22
CA ILE A 26 5.01 -12.46 -8.46
C ILE A 26 4.97 -13.63 -7.49
N ALA A 27 6.07 -14.36 -7.34
CA ALA A 27 6.14 -15.49 -6.43
C ALA A 27 5.88 -15.06 -4.97
N THR A 28 6.48 -13.96 -4.55
CA THR A 28 6.31 -13.42 -3.20
C THR A 28 4.87 -13.00 -2.92
N ALA A 29 4.24 -12.28 -3.84
CA ALA A 29 2.87 -11.83 -3.59
C ALA A 29 1.84 -12.96 -3.77
N PHE A 30 2.12 -13.98 -4.60
CA PHE A 30 1.30 -15.18 -4.66
C PHE A 30 1.43 -15.99 -3.36
N SER A 31 2.64 -16.14 -2.83
CA SER A 31 2.88 -16.76 -1.52
C SER A 31 2.18 -15.98 -0.41
N ASP A 32 2.31 -14.67 -0.40
CA ASP A 32 1.63 -13.78 0.54
C ASP A 32 0.09 -13.87 0.47
N PHE A 33 -0.46 -14.11 -0.72
CA PHE A 33 -1.89 -14.28 -0.92
C PHE A 33 -2.37 -15.70 -0.56
N ALA A 34 -1.57 -16.73 -0.93
CA ALA A 34 -1.92 -18.14 -0.68
C ALA A 34 -1.72 -18.58 0.77
N GLU A 35 -0.75 -17.99 1.46
CA GLU A 35 -0.39 -18.24 2.86
C GLU A 35 -0.89 -17.13 3.79
N MET A 36 -2.12 -16.61 3.61
CA MET A 36 -2.67 -15.74 4.64
C MET A 36 -2.86 -16.57 5.93
N PRO A 37 -1.93 -16.48 6.92
CA PRO A 37 -2.08 -17.21 8.16
C PRO A 37 -3.35 -16.76 8.86
N GLU A 38 -3.94 -17.66 9.65
CA GLU A 38 -5.06 -17.26 10.51
C GLU A 38 -4.67 -16.03 11.32
N PRO A 39 -5.54 -14.99 11.36
CA PRO A 39 -5.24 -13.74 12.05
C PRO A 39 -4.97 -13.99 13.55
N LYS A 40 -3.80 -13.58 14.01
CA LYS A 40 -3.47 -13.57 15.44
C LYS A 40 -3.91 -12.24 16.04
N LYS A 41 -5.22 -12.14 16.33
CA LYS A 41 -5.77 -10.92 16.92
C LYS A 41 -5.21 -10.71 18.34
N GLU A 42 -4.69 -9.52 18.56
CA GLU A 42 -4.21 -9.04 19.86
C GLU A 42 -4.69 -7.61 20.09
N GLU A 43 -4.84 -7.22 21.35
CA GLU A 43 -5.08 -5.82 21.67
C GLU A 43 -3.78 -5.04 21.45
N LEU A 44 -3.81 -4.07 20.54
CA LEU A 44 -2.62 -3.29 20.17
C LEU A 44 -2.94 -1.79 20.09
N ASN A 45 -1.90 -0.96 20.25
CA ASN A 45 -1.98 0.46 19.95
C ASN A 45 -1.78 0.68 18.44
N VAL A 46 -2.86 1.01 17.76
CA VAL A 46 -2.86 1.24 16.29
C VAL A 46 -1.85 2.31 15.89
N VAL A 47 -1.71 3.36 16.70
CA VAL A 47 -0.79 4.48 16.41
C VAL A 47 0.65 4.00 16.34
N GLU A 48 1.10 3.21 17.33
CA GLU A 48 2.46 2.64 17.36
C GLU A 48 2.71 1.71 16.16
N VAL A 49 1.73 0.87 15.80
CA VAL A 49 1.88 -0.07 14.69
C VAL A 49 1.95 0.65 13.35
N VAL A 50 1.15 1.71 13.16
CA VAL A 50 1.20 2.53 11.96
C VAL A 50 2.50 3.32 11.89
N GLU A 51 3.00 3.84 13.01
CA GLU A 51 4.29 4.52 13.08
C GLU A 51 5.44 3.61 12.68
N LEU A 52 5.47 2.36 13.16
CA LEU A 52 6.45 1.34 12.73
C LEU A 52 6.40 1.07 11.22
N ALA A 53 5.20 1.07 10.64
CA ALA A 53 5.05 0.88 9.19
C ALA A 53 5.57 2.11 8.40
N ILE A 54 5.38 3.32 8.93
CA ILE A 54 5.89 4.56 8.33
C ILE A 54 7.42 4.59 8.36
N ASP A 55 8.05 4.11 9.44
CA ASP A 55 9.51 4.12 9.62
C ASP A 55 10.27 3.25 8.59
N ILE A 56 9.55 2.38 7.85
CA ILE A 56 10.13 1.63 6.72
C ILE A 56 10.40 2.53 5.50
N PHE A 57 9.73 3.69 5.44
CA PHE A 57 9.83 4.66 4.34
C PHE A 57 10.62 5.90 4.74
N ASN A 58 10.87 6.80 3.78
CA ASN A 58 11.47 8.09 4.10
C ASN A 58 10.46 8.97 4.86
N ARG A 59 10.60 9.03 6.18
CA ARG A 59 9.68 9.71 7.10
C ARG A 59 9.54 11.22 6.80
N ASP A 60 10.55 11.86 6.25
CA ASP A 60 10.51 13.30 5.94
C ASP A 60 9.46 13.66 4.87
N GLN A 61 9.00 12.65 4.13
CA GLN A 61 7.99 12.80 3.08
C GLN A 61 6.57 12.41 3.53
N ILE A 62 6.41 12.05 4.81
CA ILE A 62 5.14 11.57 5.37
C ILE A 62 4.74 12.43 6.56
N SER A 63 3.61 13.12 6.45
CA SER A 63 2.96 13.80 7.58
C SER A 63 2.14 12.79 8.37
N PHE A 64 2.45 12.58 9.65
CA PHE A 64 1.76 11.64 10.51
C PHE A 64 0.96 12.38 11.58
N ASN A 65 -0.37 12.24 11.55
CA ASN A 65 -1.31 13.04 12.35
C ASN A 65 -2.33 12.14 13.08
N PRO A 66 -1.97 11.44 14.15
CA PRO A 66 -2.92 10.72 14.97
C PRO A 66 -3.71 11.70 15.87
N SER A 67 -5.03 11.48 16.05
CA SER A 67 -5.87 12.28 16.93
C SER A 67 -5.57 12.06 18.43
N SER A 68 -4.89 10.96 18.76
CA SER A 68 -4.43 10.60 20.10
C SER A 68 -3.16 9.76 19.98
N SER A 69 -2.30 9.79 20.99
CA SER A 69 -1.10 8.93 21.05
C SER A 69 -1.43 7.45 21.31
N LYS A 70 -2.65 7.16 21.76
CA LYS A 70 -3.08 5.80 22.09
C LYS A 70 -4.49 5.57 21.58
N ILE A 71 -4.60 4.71 20.56
CA ILE A 71 -5.86 4.21 19.99
C ILE A 71 -5.79 2.69 20.00
N GLN A 72 -6.54 2.05 20.86
CA GLN A 72 -6.54 0.59 21.07
C GLN A 72 -7.54 -0.08 20.13
N ALA A 73 -7.12 -1.20 19.52
CA ALA A 73 -8.02 -2.07 18.78
C ALA A 73 -7.51 -3.53 18.80
N ASN A 74 -8.43 -4.48 18.54
CA ASN A 74 -8.09 -5.88 18.34
C ASN A 74 -7.76 -6.14 16.87
N PHE A 75 -6.48 -6.30 16.57
CA PHE A 75 -6.00 -6.54 15.20
C PHE A 75 -4.75 -7.42 15.22
N ASP A 76 -4.40 -8.02 14.07
CA ASP A 76 -3.10 -8.66 13.90
C ASP A 76 -2.06 -7.61 13.51
N ARG A 77 -1.01 -7.46 14.32
CA ARG A 77 0.07 -6.50 14.12
C ARG A 77 0.71 -6.63 12.73
N THR A 78 0.99 -7.85 12.31
CA THR A 78 1.66 -8.11 11.02
C THR A 78 0.75 -7.75 9.85
N GLN A 79 -0.53 -8.08 9.95
CA GLN A 79 -1.50 -7.73 8.91
C GLN A 79 -1.73 -6.22 8.84
N LEU A 80 -1.79 -5.52 9.97
CA LEU A 80 -1.91 -4.05 9.97
C LEU A 80 -0.69 -3.38 9.34
N ILE A 81 0.53 -3.81 9.70
CA ILE A 81 1.77 -3.33 9.06
C ILE A 81 1.71 -3.58 7.54
N ARG A 82 1.29 -4.78 7.12
CA ARG A 82 1.16 -5.13 5.70
C ARG A 82 0.17 -4.23 4.96
N VAL A 83 -0.97 -3.91 5.57
CA VAL A 83 -1.97 -2.99 5.01
C VAL A 83 -1.36 -1.60 4.80
N ILE A 84 -0.77 -1.04 5.85
CA ILE A 84 -0.21 0.33 5.81
C ILE A 84 0.96 0.42 4.82
N THR A 85 1.90 -0.54 4.85
CA THR A 85 3.05 -0.53 3.94
C THR A 85 2.64 -0.66 2.48
N ASN A 86 1.61 -1.45 2.15
CA ASN A 86 1.10 -1.54 0.79
C ASN A 86 0.44 -0.24 0.32
N LEU A 87 -0.33 0.44 1.18
CA LEU A 87 -0.93 1.74 0.82
C LEU A 87 0.14 2.82 0.66
N LEU A 88 1.13 2.88 1.56
CA LEU A 88 2.26 3.82 1.44
C LEU A 88 3.08 3.55 0.18
N LYS A 89 3.39 2.28 -0.13
CA LYS A 89 4.05 1.91 -1.39
C LYS A 89 3.26 2.36 -2.61
N ASN A 90 1.92 2.19 -2.59
CA ASN A 90 1.07 2.65 -3.67
C ASN A 90 1.09 4.18 -3.79
N ALA A 91 1.07 4.91 -2.68
CA ALA A 91 1.15 6.37 -2.64
C ALA A 91 2.47 6.86 -3.25
N PHE A 92 3.63 6.37 -2.79
CA PHE A 92 4.93 6.73 -3.36
C PHE A 92 5.03 6.44 -4.86
N GLN A 93 4.54 5.27 -5.29
CA GLN A 93 4.57 4.88 -6.70
C GLN A 93 3.61 5.67 -7.60
N ALA A 94 2.62 6.34 -7.01
CA ALA A 94 1.67 7.17 -7.75
C ALA A 94 2.19 8.60 -7.98
N ILE A 95 3.26 9.01 -7.30
CA ILE A 95 3.81 10.37 -7.39
C ILE A 95 4.76 10.46 -8.60
N PRO A 96 4.59 11.45 -9.49
CA PRO A 96 5.49 11.70 -10.60
C PRO A 96 6.91 12.02 -10.12
N GLU A 97 7.93 11.66 -10.91
CA GLU A 97 9.34 11.93 -10.58
C GLU A 97 9.66 13.43 -10.45
N ASP A 98 8.92 14.28 -11.15
CA ASP A 98 9.06 15.75 -11.13
C ASP A 98 8.28 16.42 -9.97
N ARG A 99 7.59 15.65 -9.14
CA ARG A 99 6.79 16.15 -8.01
C ARG A 99 7.38 15.72 -6.68
N ASN A 100 7.51 16.67 -5.75
CA ASN A 100 7.88 16.33 -4.38
C ASN A 100 6.76 15.50 -3.72
N PRO A 101 7.08 14.35 -3.11
CA PRO A 101 6.11 13.56 -2.39
C PRO A 101 5.49 14.32 -1.20
N GLU A 102 4.17 14.36 -1.18
CA GLU A 102 3.38 14.86 -0.06
C GLU A 102 2.39 13.75 0.33
N ILE A 103 2.75 12.98 1.34
CA ILE A 103 1.92 11.89 1.84
C ILE A 103 1.45 12.25 3.24
N ALA A 104 0.16 12.09 3.52
CA ALA A 104 -0.40 12.31 4.85
C ALA A 104 -1.08 11.04 5.36
N VAL A 105 -0.73 10.65 6.58
CA VAL A 105 -1.36 9.54 7.32
C VAL A 105 -2.07 10.11 8.53
N ASN A 106 -3.39 10.00 8.56
CA ASN A 106 -4.19 10.44 9.70
C ASN A 106 -4.83 9.24 10.37
N ILE A 107 -4.89 9.23 11.70
CA ILE A 107 -5.59 8.21 12.47
C ILE A 107 -6.55 8.91 13.42
N SER A 108 -7.78 8.45 13.44
CA SER A 108 -8.79 8.92 14.38
C SER A 108 -9.65 7.76 14.87
N GLU A 109 -10.35 7.98 15.96
CA GLU A 109 -11.34 7.05 16.49
C GLU A 109 -12.68 7.76 16.64
N LYS A 110 -13.74 7.06 16.31
CA LYS A 110 -15.12 7.54 16.46
C LYS A 110 -16.06 6.35 16.62
N ASP A 111 -16.98 6.42 17.60
CA ASP A 111 -18.08 5.46 17.78
C ASP A 111 -17.62 3.98 17.79
N ASP A 112 -16.57 3.65 18.57
CA ASP A 112 -15.95 2.31 18.63
C ASP A 112 -15.25 1.83 17.33
N GLU A 113 -15.03 2.71 16.38
CA GLU A 113 -14.28 2.43 15.17
C GLU A 113 -12.95 3.19 15.12
N VAL A 114 -11.97 2.57 14.51
CA VAL A 114 -10.71 3.20 14.11
C VAL A 114 -10.81 3.60 12.63
N ASN A 115 -10.41 4.84 12.34
CA ASN A 115 -10.32 5.35 10.99
C ASN A 115 -8.88 5.72 10.66
N ILE A 116 -8.33 5.15 9.58
CA ILE A 116 -7.00 5.48 9.06
C ILE A 116 -7.17 6.01 7.65
N SER A 117 -6.66 7.21 7.38
CA SER A 117 -6.61 7.74 6.01
C SER A 117 -5.18 7.95 5.56
N ILE A 118 -4.89 7.55 4.31
CA ILE A 118 -3.60 7.74 3.65
C ILE A 118 -3.85 8.50 2.36
N SER A 119 -3.31 9.71 2.28
CA SER A 119 -3.46 10.62 1.13
C SER A 119 -2.13 10.81 0.44
N ASP A 120 -2.14 10.87 -0.88
CA ASP A 120 -1.00 11.21 -1.72
C ASP A 120 -1.34 12.37 -2.68
N ASN A 121 -0.31 13.04 -3.20
CA ASN A 121 -0.40 14.03 -4.24
C ASN A 121 -0.02 13.49 -5.63
N GLY A 122 -0.28 12.20 -5.89
CA GLY A 122 0.11 11.51 -7.11
C GLY A 122 -0.76 11.80 -8.33
N TYR A 123 -0.66 10.92 -9.36
CA TYR A 123 -1.46 11.00 -10.58
C TYR A 123 -2.97 10.83 -10.36
N GLY A 124 -3.36 10.30 -9.20
CA GLY A 124 -4.74 9.89 -8.96
C GLY A 124 -5.14 8.66 -9.79
N ILE A 125 -6.42 8.33 -9.75
CA ILE A 125 -7.02 7.17 -10.42
C ILE A 125 -7.99 7.67 -11.49
N SER A 126 -7.89 7.09 -12.69
CA SER A 126 -8.81 7.43 -13.79
C SER A 126 -10.22 6.95 -13.47
N LYS A 127 -11.25 7.64 -14.00
CA LYS A 127 -12.66 7.23 -13.83
C LYS A 127 -12.93 5.82 -14.34
N MET A 128 -12.22 5.37 -15.38
CA MET A 128 -12.38 4.04 -15.98
C MET A 128 -11.83 2.93 -15.06
N ASP A 129 -10.85 3.26 -14.23
CA ASP A 129 -10.16 2.31 -13.35
C ASP A 129 -10.81 2.21 -11.96
N MET A 130 -11.56 3.26 -11.54
CA MET A 130 -12.13 3.35 -10.19
C MET A 130 -12.95 2.13 -9.76
N GLU A 131 -13.68 1.52 -10.68
CA GLU A 131 -14.51 0.35 -10.37
C GLU A 131 -13.67 -0.93 -10.20
N LYS A 132 -12.45 -0.95 -10.76
CA LYS A 132 -11.61 -2.16 -10.87
C LYS A 132 -10.44 -2.23 -9.90
N ILE A 133 -10.10 -1.12 -9.22
CA ILE A 133 -8.87 -1.06 -8.41
C ILE A 133 -8.77 -2.10 -7.30
N PHE A 134 -9.90 -2.65 -6.85
CA PHE A 134 -9.95 -3.73 -5.86
C PHE A 134 -10.11 -5.13 -6.47
N GLU A 135 -10.19 -5.26 -7.80
CA GLU A 135 -10.21 -6.55 -8.46
C GLU A 135 -8.81 -7.20 -8.40
N PRO A 136 -8.72 -8.51 -8.11
CA PRO A 136 -7.45 -9.23 -8.17
C PRO A 136 -6.81 -9.10 -9.55
N SER A 137 -5.50 -8.95 -9.60
CA SER A 137 -4.70 -8.81 -10.82
C SER A 137 -4.94 -7.52 -11.62
N PHE A 138 -5.75 -6.59 -11.13
CA PHE A 138 -5.88 -5.28 -11.76
C PHE A 138 -4.69 -4.39 -11.41
N THR A 139 -3.97 -3.91 -12.42
CA THR A 139 -2.85 -2.98 -12.26
C THR A 139 -2.71 -2.09 -13.50
N THR A 140 -2.40 -0.83 -13.26
CA THR A 140 -1.99 0.12 -14.30
C THR A 140 -0.46 0.27 -14.37
N LYS A 141 0.27 -0.45 -13.50
CA LYS A 141 1.73 -0.38 -13.36
C LYS A 141 2.39 -1.53 -14.11
N SER A 142 3.46 -1.26 -14.84
CA SER A 142 4.20 -2.26 -15.64
C SER A 142 4.84 -3.37 -14.78
N SER A 143 5.15 -3.10 -13.52
CA SER A 143 5.75 -4.05 -12.56
C SER A 143 4.80 -4.47 -11.43
N GLY A 144 3.53 -4.06 -11.48
CA GLY A 144 2.55 -4.36 -10.45
C GLY A 144 1.74 -5.61 -10.76
N MET A 145 1.53 -6.48 -9.79
CA MET A 145 0.68 -7.69 -9.94
C MET A 145 -0.80 -7.45 -9.72
N GLY A 146 -1.19 -6.26 -9.30
CA GLY A 146 -2.59 -5.95 -9.00
C GLY A 146 -3.17 -6.71 -7.80
N LEU A 147 -2.33 -7.29 -6.92
CA LEU A 147 -2.80 -8.03 -5.76
C LEU A 147 -2.86 -7.21 -4.46
N GLY A 148 -2.16 -6.06 -4.41
CA GLY A 148 -2.02 -5.28 -3.18
C GLY A 148 -3.36 -4.76 -2.63
N LEU A 149 -4.17 -4.09 -3.44
CA LEU A 149 -5.44 -3.51 -3.00
C LEU A 149 -6.52 -4.57 -2.73
N SER A 150 -6.56 -5.65 -3.51
CA SER A 150 -7.48 -6.78 -3.26
C SER A 150 -7.14 -7.49 -1.95
N MET A 151 -5.84 -7.69 -1.65
CA MET A 151 -5.38 -8.25 -0.38
C MET A 151 -5.76 -7.33 0.80
N ILE A 152 -5.53 -6.02 0.69
CA ILE A 152 -5.93 -5.06 1.73
C ILE A 152 -7.43 -5.16 1.99
N LYS A 153 -8.25 -5.17 0.94
CA LYS A 153 -9.70 -5.31 1.05
C LYS A 153 -10.07 -6.61 1.78
N SER A 154 -9.43 -7.73 1.45
CA SER A 154 -9.67 -9.02 2.12
C SER A 154 -9.29 -8.97 3.60
N ILE A 155 -8.12 -8.43 3.95
CA ILE A 155 -7.70 -8.26 5.35
C ILE A 155 -8.72 -7.41 6.11
N ILE A 156 -9.03 -6.21 5.64
CA ILE A 156 -9.92 -5.28 6.35
C ILE A 156 -11.32 -5.86 6.50
N THR A 157 -11.84 -6.54 5.47
CA THR A 157 -13.14 -7.22 5.55
C THR A 157 -13.16 -8.34 6.60
N ALA A 158 -12.06 -9.09 6.77
CA ALA A 158 -11.94 -10.13 7.80
C ALA A 158 -12.02 -9.57 9.24
N TYR A 159 -11.80 -8.27 9.42
CA TYR A 159 -12.00 -7.55 10.69
C TYR A 159 -13.31 -6.76 10.74
N ASN A 160 -14.29 -7.10 9.91
CA ASN A 160 -15.56 -6.39 9.78
C ASN A 160 -15.39 -4.90 9.43
N GLY A 161 -14.28 -4.56 8.83
CA GLY A 161 -13.97 -3.20 8.40
C GLY A 161 -14.32 -2.95 6.95
N SER A 162 -14.03 -1.74 6.50
CA SER A 162 -14.20 -1.30 5.12
C SER A 162 -12.99 -0.51 4.64
N ILE A 163 -12.75 -0.55 3.34
CA ILE A 163 -11.80 0.33 2.64
C ILE A 163 -12.54 1.07 1.55
N THR A 164 -12.38 2.38 1.53
CA THR A 164 -12.92 3.28 0.50
C THR A 164 -11.82 4.19 -0.01
N PHE A 165 -12.07 4.92 -1.08
CA PHE A 165 -11.11 5.90 -1.59
C PHE A 165 -11.83 7.09 -2.22
N ASN A 166 -11.12 8.22 -2.26
CA ASN A 166 -11.45 9.39 -3.04
C ASN A 166 -10.25 9.74 -3.91
N SER A 167 -10.45 9.92 -5.20
CA SER A 167 -9.36 10.21 -6.11
C SER A 167 -9.77 11.20 -7.19
N LYS A 168 -8.82 12.04 -7.58
CA LYS A 168 -8.96 12.96 -8.69
C LYS A 168 -7.69 12.92 -9.53
N SER A 169 -7.86 12.70 -10.84
CA SER A 169 -6.74 12.65 -11.80
C SER A 169 -5.85 13.88 -11.69
N ASN A 170 -4.54 13.67 -11.66
CA ASN A 170 -3.48 14.67 -11.52
C ASN A 170 -3.50 15.49 -10.22
N VAL A 171 -4.31 15.10 -9.23
CA VAL A 171 -4.38 15.74 -7.91
C VAL A 171 -3.89 14.81 -6.82
N GLY A 172 -4.32 13.54 -6.84
CA GLY A 172 -3.93 12.52 -5.87
C GLY A 172 -5.06 11.59 -5.48
N THR A 173 -4.77 10.72 -4.52
CA THR A 173 -5.72 9.74 -3.98
C THR A 173 -5.69 9.77 -2.45
N THR A 174 -6.85 9.55 -1.84
CA THR A 174 -6.98 9.28 -0.40
C THR A 174 -7.66 7.94 -0.23
N PHE A 175 -6.98 6.98 0.38
CA PHE A 175 -7.59 5.74 0.85
C PHE A 175 -8.03 5.90 2.31
N ASN A 176 -9.22 5.42 2.61
CA ASN A 176 -9.78 5.43 3.97
C ASN A 176 -10.08 3.99 4.40
N ILE A 177 -9.54 3.61 5.54
CA ILE A 177 -9.77 2.32 6.20
C ILE A 177 -10.56 2.58 7.47
N THR A 178 -11.59 1.78 7.68
CA THR A 178 -12.38 1.80 8.93
C THR A 178 -12.52 0.37 9.43
N PHE A 179 -12.31 0.14 10.72
CA PHE A 179 -12.55 -1.15 11.36
C PHE A 179 -12.93 -0.97 12.83
N PRO A 180 -13.73 -1.89 13.41
CA PRO A 180 -14.14 -1.82 14.80
C PRO A 180 -12.93 -2.03 15.74
N LYS A 181 -12.99 -1.44 16.94
CA LYS A 181 -11.97 -1.62 17.98
C LYS A 181 -12.00 -3.02 18.62
N LYS A 182 -13.15 -3.71 18.58
CA LYS A 182 -13.38 -5.03 19.20
C LYS A 182 -13.87 -6.05 18.19
#